data_8e93eb2a786373e6df932db6d1600565
#
_entry.id   8e93eb2a786373e6df932db6d1600565
#
_cell.length_a   1.000
_cell.length_b   1.000
_cell.length_c   1.000
_cell.angle_alpha   90.00
_cell.angle_beta   90.00
_cell.angle_gamma   90.00
#
_symmetry.space_group_name_H-M   'P 1'
#
loop_
_entity.id
_entity.type
_entity.pdbx_description
1 polymer ?
#
loop_
_entity_poly.entity_id
_entity_poly.type
_entity_poly.pdbx_seq_one_letter_code
_entity_poly.pdbx_strand_id
1 'polypeptide(L)'
;MFRARLTHAQRTGMQVADCQSCVHLFPEDGSDMDAFPADAQAFVHRFFPTVARLTAQGFEGGPTIKGQFDAAVVHVPRSKQLARHLVNWACQLAPDGIIYVDGAKTQGIESLMKAVKAITPLMGVVSAAHGRLFWFHATGQFALWDASSLREIENGFKTQAGIFSAEHIDPGSAILANALEPLSGHIADLGAGWGYLSHHVLSEHPVSSIDLVEADHAAASCSRLNCDDTRAQVFWQGIDSWKAQKSYDHVVMNPPFHEGRKGEPDLGKAFIRKAAGILKKKGKLWMVANRHLPYEETLSQLFVDFRAVAGDKRFKVLLASAPRNTRL
;
A
#
# COMPACT_ATOMS: atom_id res chain seq x y z
N MET A 1 -5.73 -10.37 15.00
CA MET A 1 -6.46 -11.65 14.71
C MET A 1 -5.55 -12.87 14.68
N PHE A 2 -4.32 -12.74 14.31
CA PHE A 2 -3.31 -13.80 14.34
C PHE A 2 -3.17 -14.45 15.74
N ARG A 3 -3.02 -13.63 16.79
CA ARG A 3 -2.95 -14.10 18.19
C ARG A 3 -4.06 -15.11 18.54
N ALA A 4 -5.30 -14.86 18.17
CA ALA A 4 -6.42 -15.75 18.48
C ALA A 4 -6.29 -17.12 17.77
N ARG A 5 -5.82 -17.13 16.51
CA ARG A 5 -5.59 -18.36 15.76
C ARG A 5 -4.38 -19.13 16.28
N LEU A 6 -3.32 -18.43 16.62
CA LEU A 6 -2.11 -19.04 17.23
C LEU A 6 -2.43 -19.68 18.58
N THR A 7 -3.11 -18.95 19.47
CA THR A 7 -3.56 -19.48 20.77
C THR A 7 -4.45 -20.72 20.60
N HIS A 8 -5.36 -20.70 19.62
CA HIS A 8 -6.19 -21.88 19.33
C HIS A 8 -5.35 -23.06 18.85
N ALA A 9 -4.39 -22.82 17.94
CA ALA A 9 -3.48 -23.85 17.47
C ALA A 9 -2.67 -24.50 18.61
N GLN A 10 -2.12 -23.70 19.50
CA GLN A 10 -1.38 -24.19 20.68
C GLN A 10 -2.26 -25.04 21.61
N ARG A 11 -3.51 -24.62 21.86
CA ARG A 11 -4.48 -25.40 22.67
C ARG A 11 -4.89 -26.72 22.02
N THR A 12 -4.80 -26.82 20.69
CA THR A 12 -5.14 -28.03 19.92
C THR A 12 -3.92 -28.89 19.61
N GLY A 13 -2.79 -28.64 20.27
CA GLY A 13 -1.60 -29.49 20.22
C GLY A 13 -0.48 -29.03 19.28
N MET A 14 -0.60 -27.83 18.68
CA MET A 14 0.51 -27.24 17.96
C MET A 14 1.64 -26.93 18.95
N GLN A 15 2.81 -27.53 18.73
CA GLN A 15 4.04 -27.10 19.37
C GLN A 15 4.70 -26.05 18.46
N VAL A 16 4.91 -24.85 18.98
CA VAL A 16 5.80 -23.88 18.32
C VAL A 16 7.21 -24.37 18.62
N ALA A 17 8.00 -24.58 17.57
CA ALA A 17 9.41 -24.97 17.75
C ALA A 17 10.14 -23.87 18.55
N ASP A 18 11.11 -24.27 19.36
CA ASP A 18 12.04 -23.34 20.00
C ASP A 18 12.63 -22.45 18.90
N CYS A 19 12.34 -21.16 18.95
CA CYS A 19 12.61 -20.21 17.91
C CYS A 19 13.30 -19.00 18.54
N GLN A 20 14.59 -18.82 18.25
CA GLN A 20 15.34 -17.67 18.73
C GLN A 20 15.03 -16.42 17.90
N SER A 21 14.80 -16.60 16.61
CA SER A 21 14.55 -15.49 15.69
C SER A 21 13.36 -15.76 14.76
N CYS A 22 12.49 -14.78 14.61
CA CYS A 22 11.32 -14.86 13.72
C CYS A 22 11.18 -13.59 12.86
N VAL A 23 10.89 -13.76 11.57
CA VAL A 23 10.53 -12.67 10.70
C VAL A 23 9.03 -12.70 10.36
N HIS A 24 8.37 -11.57 10.55
CA HIS A 24 6.99 -11.38 10.17
C HIS A 24 6.90 -10.64 8.82
N LEU A 25 6.27 -11.25 7.84
CA LEU A 25 6.03 -10.65 6.54
C LEU A 25 4.61 -10.08 6.51
N PHE A 26 4.51 -8.76 6.36
CA PHE A 26 3.26 -7.99 6.29
C PHE A 26 2.39 -8.06 7.56
N PRO A 27 2.94 -7.94 8.78
CA PRO A 27 2.13 -7.87 10.00
C PRO A 27 1.25 -6.61 9.99
N GLU A 28 0.01 -6.74 10.50
CA GLU A 28 -0.90 -5.59 10.58
C GLU A 28 -0.49 -4.63 11.71
N ASP A 29 -0.08 -5.17 12.87
CA ASP A 29 0.39 -4.37 14.01
C ASP A 29 1.35 -5.18 14.91
N GLY A 30 1.93 -4.52 15.93
CA GLY A 30 2.87 -5.15 16.86
C GLY A 30 2.24 -6.26 17.71
N SER A 31 0.93 -6.24 17.94
CA SER A 31 0.27 -7.29 18.71
C SER A 31 0.29 -8.65 18.00
N ASP A 32 0.38 -8.65 16.69
CA ASP A 32 0.55 -9.88 15.92
C ASP A 32 1.99 -10.41 16.09
N MET A 33 2.98 -9.54 16.16
CA MET A 33 4.37 -9.92 16.42
C MET A 33 4.55 -10.44 17.85
N ASP A 34 4.13 -9.70 18.86
CA ASP A 34 4.19 -10.11 20.28
C ASP A 34 3.45 -11.42 20.57
N ALA A 35 2.57 -11.85 19.69
CA ALA A 35 1.87 -13.11 19.87
C ALA A 35 2.74 -14.32 19.61
N PHE A 36 3.78 -14.19 18.77
CA PHE A 36 4.66 -15.31 18.41
C PHE A 36 5.82 -15.41 19.40
N PRO A 37 6.09 -16.61 19.96
CA PRO A 37 7.14 -16.78 20.96
C PRO A 37 8.51 -16.91 20.27
N ALA A 38 9.23 -15.80 20.13
CA ALA A 38 10.61 -15.76 19.68
C ALA A 38 11.36 -14.68 20.46
N ASP A 39 12.64 -14.88 20.73
CA ASP A 39 13.47 -13.94 21.48
C ASP A 39 13.75 -12.68 20.67
N ALA A 40 14.03 -12.83 19.37
CA ALA A 40 14.24 -11.76 18.44
C ALA A 40 13.18 -11.76 17.33
N GLN A 41 12.56 -10.62 17.08
CA GLN A 41 11.53 -10.49 16.07
C GLN A 41 11.82 -9.32 15.14
N ALA A 42 11.68 -9.59 13.85
CA ALA A 42 11.83 -8.61 12.81
C ALA A 42 10.62 -8.60 11.86
N PHE A 43 10.48 -7.55 11.06
CA PHE A 43 9.36 -7.49 10.12
C PHE A 43 9.78 -7.01 8.73
N VAL A 44 8.97 -7.40 7.75
CA VAL A 44 8.97 -6.84 6.41
C VAL A 44 7.60 -6.24 6.12
N HIS A 45 7.57 -4.95 5.81
CA HIS A 45 6.35 -4.30 5.38
C HIS A 45 6.66 -3.10 4.48
N ARG A 46 5.93 -2.92 3.38
CA ARG A 46 6.21 -1.87 2.40
C ARG A 46 5.36 -0.60 2.58
N PHE A 47 4.31 -0.65 3.42
CA PHE A 47 3.43 0.49 3.68
C PHE A 47 4.01 1.36 4.80
N PHE A 48 4.41 2.58 4.47
CA PHE A 48 5.13 3.48 5.38
C PHE A 48 4.46 3.68 6.75
N PRO A 49 3.14 3.94 6.86
CA PRO A 49 2.50 4.11 8.18
C PRO A 49 2.65 2.88 9.08
N THR A 50 2.61 1.67 8.52
CA THR A 50 2.82 0.44 9.29
C THR A 50 4.29 0.30 9.71
N VAL A 51 5.23 0.57 8.81
CA VAL A 51 6.67 0.55 9.11
C VAL A 51 6.97 1.54 10.23
N ALA A 52 6.54 2.80 10.12
CA ALA A 52 6.77 3.83 11.13
C ALA A 52 6.19 3.43 12.50
N ARG A 53 5.00 2.85 12.53
CA ARG A 53 4.34 2.38 13.78
C ARG A 53 5.10 1.23 14.43
N LEU A 54 5.48 0.20 13.67
CA LEU A 54 6.22 -0.95 14.19
C LEU A 54 7.62 -0.55 14.68
N THR A 55 8.31 0.30 13.94
CA THR A 55 9.62 0.84 14.37
C THR A 55 9.49 1.67 15.65
N ALA A 56 8.44 2.48 15.79
CA ALA A 56 8.18 3.23 17.02
C ALA A 56 7.85 2.34 18.23
N GLN A 57 7.38 1.10 18.01
CA GLN A 57 7.17 0.08 19.03
C GLN A 57 8.45 -0.71 19.35
N GLY A 58 9.58 -0.42 18.69
CA GLY A 58 10.88 -1.06 18.95
C GLY A 58 11.20 -2.27 18.09
N PHE A 59 10.34 -2.64 17.12
CA PHE A 59 10.65 -3.74 16.21
C PHE A 59 11.60 -3.31 15.09
N GLU A 60 12.52 -4.19 14.73
CA GLU A 60 13.41 -4.00 13.59
C GLU A 60 12.73 -4.44 12.29
N GLY A 61 12.88 -3.64 11.22
CA GLY A 61 12.36 -4.01 9.91
C GLY A 61 12.12 -2.83 8.98
N GLY A 62 11.50 -3.13 7.84
CA GLY A 62 11.26 -2.15 6.79
C GLY A 62 10.76 -2.81 5.51
N PRO A 63 10.90 -2.15 4.35
CA PRO A 63 10.46 -2.69 3.07
C PRO A 63 11.32 -3.88 2.60
N THR A 64 12.53 -4.02 3.13
CA THR A 64 13.45 -5.14 2.90
C THR A 64 14.11 -5.54 4.20
N ILE A 65 14.58 -6.77 4.29
CA ILE A 65 15.36 -7.27 5.42
C ILE A 65 16.46 -8.19 4.91
N LYS A 66 17.55 -8.28 5.66
CA LYS A 66 18.67 -9.21 5.40
C LYS A 66 18.83 -10.15 6.60
N GLY A 67 19.43 -11.29 6.35
CA GLY A 67 19.69 -12.31 7.38
C GLY A 67 18.85 -13.56 7.17
N GLN A 68 19.03 -14.52 8.06
CA GLN A 68 18.27 -15.75 8.14
C GLN A 68 17.60 -15.85 9.50
N PHE A 69 16.46 -16.48 9.54
CA PHE A 69 15.60 -16.63 10.73
C PHE A 69 15.26 -18.10 10.94
N ASP A 70 14.96 -18.45 12.18
CA ASP A 70 14.53 -19.81 12.54
C ASP A 70 13.09 -20.10 12.13
N ALA A 71 12.28 -19.03 12.00
CA ALA A 71 10.90 -19.12 11.54
C ALA A 71 10.47 -17.88 10.77
N ALA A 72 9.41 -18.01 9.97
CA ALA A 72 8.76 -16.88 9.33
C ALA A 72 7.24 -16.97 9.45
N VAL A 73 6.59 -15.83 9.67
CA VAL A 73 5.14 -15.69 9.70
C VAL A 73 4.69 -14.82 8.54
N VAL A 74 3.91 -15.37 7.64
CA VAL A 74 3.29 -14.64 6.53
C VAL A 74 1.88 -14.22 6.91
N HIS A 75 1.64 -12.92 7.01
CA HIS A 75 0.32 -12.33 7.15
C HIS A 75 -0.22 -12.05 5.74
N VAL A 76 -1.25 -12.78 5.34
CA VAL A 76 -1.71 -12.85 3.95
C VAL A 76 -2.36 -11.54 3.51
N PRO A 77 -1.79 -10.82 2.51
CA PRO A 77 -2.42 -9.64 1.94
C PRO A 77 -3.55 -10.05 0.97
N ARG A 78 -4.33 -9.07 0.51
CA ARG A 78 -5.42 -9.32 -0.46
C ARG A 78 -4.94 -9.72 -1.84
N SER A 79 -3.81 -9.23 -2.28
CA SER A 79 -3.22 -9.59 -3.56
C SER A 79 -2.73 -11.02 -3.54
N LYS A 80 -3.37 -11.89 -4.32
CA LYS A 80 -3.00 -13.31 -4.43
C LYS A 80 -1.56 -13.50 -4.90
N GLN A 81 -1.10 -12.64 -5.79
CA GLN A 81 0.24 -12.72 -6.33
C GLN A 81 1.27 -12.31 -5.29
N LEU A 82 1.01 -11.20 -4.58
CA LEU A 82 1.86 -10.78 -3.47
C LEU A 82 1.88 -11.85 -2.36
N ALA A 83 0.73 -12.44 -2.01
CA ALA A 83 0.65 -13.50 -1.02
C ALA A 83 1.53 -14.72 -1.37
N ARG A 84 1.54 -15.13 -2.63
CA ARG A 84 2.44 -16.19 -3.13
C ARG A 84 3.91 -15.79 -3.03
N HIS A 85 4.24 -14.57 -3.47
CA HIS A 85 5.59 -14.04 -3.36
C HIS A 85 6.08 -14.02 -1.91
N LEU A 86 5.25 -13.60 -0.95
CA LEU A 86 5.60 -13.60 0.46
C LEU A 86 5.87 -15.00 1.01
N VAL A 87 5.15 -16.02 0.57
CA VAL A 87 5.44 -17.43 0.92
C VAL A 87 6.82 -17.85 0.39
N ASN A 88 7.13 -17.56 -0.87
CA ASN A 88 8.46 -17.81 -1.41
C ASN A 88 9.55 -17.08 -0.63
N TRP A 89 9.35 -15.79 -0.36
CA TRP A 89 10.31 -14.98 0.37
C TRP A 89 10.49 -15.44 1.81
N ALA A 90 9.42 -15.86 2.50
CA ALA A 90 9.50 -16.46 3.82
C ALA A 90 10.39 -17.72 3.83
N CYS A 91 10.25 -18.60 2.82
CA CYS A 91 11.12 -19.77 2.68
C CYS A 91 12.59 -19.40 2.41
N GLN A 92 12.87 -18.28 1.75
CA GLN A 92 14.23 -17.79 1.54
C GLN A 92 14.84 -17.20 2.82
N LEU A 93 14.02 -16.52 3.63
CA LEU A 93 14.45 -15.90 4.90
C LEU A 93 14.61 -16.93 6.03
N ALA A 94 13.87 -18.03 6.00
CA ALA A 94 13.94 -19.11 7.00
C ALA A 94 14.07 -20.46 6.27
N PRO A 95 15.20 -20.75 5.60
CA PRO A 95 15.34 -21.89 4.70
C PRO A 95 15.26 -23.25 5.40
N ASP A 96 15.66 -23.33 6.66
CA ASP A 96 15.63 -24.55 7.48
C ASP A 96 14.47 -24.50 8.51
N GLY A 97 13.65 -23.46 8.45
CA GLY A 97 12.65 -23.13 9.45
C GLY A 97 11.25 -23.62 9.13
N ILE A 98 10.34 -23.23 10.00
CA ILE A 98 8.89 -23.44 9.82
C ILE A 98 8.26 -22.13 9.34
N ILE A 99 7.47 -22.24 8.29
CA ILE A 99 6.71 -21.15 7.71
C ILE A 99 5.28 -21.23 8.22
N TYR A 100 4.87 -20.20 8.93
CA TYR A 100 3.49 -20.01 9.41
C TYR A 100 2.78 -19.06 8.48
N VAL A 101 1.58 -19.41 8.02
CA VAL A 101 0.79 -18.58 7.10
C VAL A 101 -0.57 -18.31 7.72
N ASP A 102 -0.82 -17.05 8.01
CA ASP A 102 -2.03 -16.56 8.68
C ASP A 102 -2.83 -15.62 7.78
N GLY A 103 -4.15 -15.77 7.77
CA GLY A 103 -5.01 -14.87 7.03
C GLY A 103 -6.50 -15.10 7.26
N ALA A 104 -7.29 -14.05 6.98
CA ALA A 104 -8.73 -14.13 6.98
C ALA A 104 -9.26 -14.83 5.71
N LYS A 105 -10.44 -15.44 5.78
CA LYS A 105 -11.11 -16.03 4.60
C LYS A 105 -11.29 -15.00 3.48
N THR A 106 -11.53 -13.75 3.83
CA THR A 106 -11.71 -12.64 2.89
C THR A 106 -10.42 -12.21 2.17
N GLN A 107 -9.27 -12.64 2.66
CA GLN A 107 -7.94 -12.39 2.07
C GLN A 107 -7.50 -13.55 1.14
N GLY A 108 -8.33 -14.58 0.96
CA GLY A 108 -8.03 -15.68 0.06
C GLY A 108 -7.13 -16.77 0.65
N ILE A 109 -7.02 -16.85 1.99
CA ILE A 109 -6.19 -17.83 2.69
C ILE A 109 -6.49 -19.28 2.28
N GLU A 110 -7.75 -19.65 1.99
CA GLU A 110 -8.11 -21.00 1.60
C GLU A 110 -7.53 -21.39 0.23
N SER A 111 -7.56 -20.44 -0.72
CA SER A 111 -6.96 -20.65 -2.04
C SER A 111 -5.43 -20.75 -1.94
N LEU A 112 -4.80 -19.93 -1.12
CA LEU A 112 -3.36 -19.98 -0.88
C LEU A 112 -2.96 -21.30 -0.21
N MET A 113 -3.67 -21.72 0.84
CA MET A 113 -3.44 -22.99 1.52
C MET A 113 -3.54 -24.19 0.56
N LYS A 114 -4.57 -24.22 -0.30
CA LYS A 114 -4.72 -25.27 -1.32
C LYS A 114 -3.52 -25.29 -2.29
N ALA A 115 -3.05 -24.12 -2.70
CA ALA A 115 -1.89 -24.00 -3.59
C ALA A 115 -0.58 -24.44 -2.92
N VAL A 116 -0.36 -24.09 -1.63
CA VAL A 116 0.80 -24.56 -0.83
C VAL A 116 0.73 -26.07 -0.67
N LYS A 117 -0.43 -26.64 -0.27
CA LYS A 117 -0.61 -28.07 -0.08
C LYS A 117 -0.36 -28.91 -1.35
N ALA A 118 -0.52 -28.33 -2.53
CA ALA A 118 -0.20 -29.00 -3.79
C ALA A 118 1.32 -29.10 -4.05
N ILE A 119 2.13 -28.34 -3.32
CA ILE A 119 3.59 -28.27 -3.49
C ILE A 119 4.31 -28.98 -2.35
N THR A 120 3.86 -28.78 -1.10
CA THR A 120 4.49 -29.35 0.09
C THR A 120 3.45 -29.82 1.12
N PRO A 121 3.72 -30.89 1.90
CA PRO A 121 2.84 -31.30 2.99
C PRO A 121 2.69 -30.18 4.03
N LEU A 122 1.48 -30.01 4.55
CA LEU A 122 1.24 -29.17 5.70
C LEU A 122 1.52 -29.97 7.00
N MET A 123 2.20 -29.37 7.94
CA MET A 123 2.40 -29.92 9.29
C MET A 123 1.12 -29.80 10.13
N GLY A 124 0.32 -28.76 9.85
CA GLY A 124 -0.94 -28.56 10.54
C GLY A 124 -1.76 -27.40 9.97
N VAL A 125 -3.01 -27.37 10.38
CA VAL A 125 -3.94 -26.29 10.03
C VAL A 125 -4.98 -26.10 11.12
N VAL A 126 -5.30 -24.87 11.46
CA VAL A 126 -6.40 -24.52 12.35
C VAL A 126 -7.31 -23.48 11.72
N SER A 127 -8.59 -23.52 12.10
CA SER A 127 -9.61 -22.57 11.67
C SER A 127 -10.19 -21.89 12.91
N ALA A 128 -9.98 -20.60 13.04
CA ALA A 128 -10.52 -19.78 14.13
C ALA A 128 -10.64 -18.31 13.67
N ALA A 129 -11.40 -17.49 14.37
CA ALA A 129 -11.52 -16.05 14.16
C ALA A 129 -11.69 -15.66 12.66
N HIS A 130 -12.63 -16.34 11.98
CA HIS A 130 -12.95 -16.13 10.56
C HIS A 130 -11.78 -16.25 9.58
N GLY A 131 -10.75 -17.03 9.95
CA GLY A 131 -9.55 -17.23 9.13
C GLY A 131 -8.95 -18.60 9.32
N ARG A 132 -7.74 -18.76 8.82
CA ARG A 132 -6.92 -19.95 8.98
C ARG A 132 -5.49 -19.57 9.33
N LEU A 133 -4.86 -20.43 10.13
CA LEU A 133 -3.42 -20.52 10.31
C LEU A 133 -2.99 -21.92 9.88
N PHE A 134 -2.01 -22.03 9.01
CA PHE A 134 -1.38 -23.29 8.64
C PHE A 134 0.13 -23.14 8.61
N TRP A 135 0.85 -24.26 8.73
CA TRP A 135 2.31 -24.23 8.78
C TRP A 135 2.92 -25.43 8.08
N PHE A 136 4.14 -25.27 7.60
CA PHE A 136 4.89 -26.26 6.84
C PHE A 136 6.40 -26.00 6.97
N HIS A 137 7.25 -27.00 6.67
CA HIS A 137 8.69 -26.79 6.56
C HIS A 137 9.03 -26.00 5.29
N ALA A 138 9.95 -25.04 5.43
CA ALA A 138 10.45 -24.26 4.29
C ALA A 138 10.97 -25.17 3.17
N THR A 139 10.80 -24.72 1.94
CA THR A 139 11.25 -25.44 0.75
C THR A 139 11.52 -24.48 -0.40
N GLY A 140 12.53 -24.78 -1.24
CA GLY A 140 12.85 -24.02 -2.45
C GLY A 140 11.85 -24.18 -3.61
N GLN A 141 10.82 -25.04 -3.46
CA GLN A 141 9.87 -25.35 -4.55
C GLN A 141 8.92 -24.19 -4.89
N PHE A 142 8.93 -23.12 -4.09
CA PHE A 142 8.13 -21.91 -4.34
C PHE A 142 8.83 -20.86 -5.21
N ALA A 143 10.02 -21.13 -5.78
CA ALA A 143 10.78 -20.16 -6.58
C ALA A 143 9.98 -19.53 -7.74
N LEU A 144 9.07 -20.29 -8.37
CA LEU A 144 8.17 -19.76 -9.41
C LEU A 144 7.10 -18.77 -8.89
N TRP A 145 6.96 -18.63 -7.58
CA TRP A 145 6.06 -17.66 -6.95
C TRP A 145 6.72 -16.30 -6.73
N ASP A 146 7.99 -16.17 -7.10
CA ASP A 146 8.66 -14.87 -7.05
C ASP A 146 7.95 -13.86 -7.95
N ALA A 147 7.62 -12.73 -7.36
CA ALA A 147 6.99 -11.61 -8.04
C ALA A 147 7.64 -10.28 -7.62
N SER A 148 8.92 -10.36 -7.23
CA SER A 148 9.75 -9.19 -6.92
C SER A 148 10.12 -8.40 -8.16
N SER A 149 10.10 -9.04 -9.34
CA SER A 149 10.49 -8.42 -10.60
C SER A 149 9.51 -7.33 -11.02
N LEU A 150 10.07 -6.28 -11.60
CA LEU A 150 9.30 -5.27 -12.31
C LEU A 150 8.57 -5.90 -13.50
N ARG A 151 7.36 -5.40 -13.74
CA ARG A 151 6.57 -5.69 -14.94
C ARG A 151 6.49 -4.46 -15.78
N GLU A 152 6.45 -4.67 -17.06
CA GLU A 152 6.08 -3.63 -18.01
C GLU A 152 4.60 -3.81 -18.39
N ILE A 153 3.84 -2.74 -18.28
CA ILE A 153 2.46 -2.66 -18.74
C ILE A 153 2.37 -1.73 -19.95
N GLU A 154 1.16 -1.40 -20.37
CA GLU A 154 0.92 -0.48 -21.50
C GLU A 154 1.73 0.81 -21.37
N ASN A 155 2.15 1.35 -22.51
CA ASN A 155 2.97 2.56 -22.62
C ASN A 155 4.36 2.47 -21.95
N GLY A 156 4.87 1.27 -21.68
CA GLY A 156 6.19 1.08 -21.12
C GLY A 156 6.30 1.32 -19.62
N PHE A 157 5.19 1.56 -18.92
CA PHE A 157 5.20 1.78 -17.48
C PHE A 157 5.67 0.55 -16.69
N LYS A 158 6.49 0.80 -15.68
CA LYS A 158 6.98 -0.22 -14.76
C LYS A 158 6.07 -0.31 -13.54
N THR A 159 5.67 -1.53 -13.21
CA THR A 159 4.85 -1.84 -12.04
C THR A 159 5.38 -3.06 -11.31
N GLN A 160 4.81 -3.39 -10.16
CA GLN A 160 5.16 -4.57 -9.38
C GLN A 160 3.91 -5.21 -8.78
N ALA A 161 3.99 -6.49 -8.46
CA ALA A 161 2.88 -7.23 -7.88
C ALA A 161 2.35 -6.61 -6.59
N GLY A 162 1.03 -6.46 -6.52
CA GLY A 162 0.29 -6.04 -5.33
C GLY A 162 0.25 -4.53 -5.08
N ILE A 163 0.83 -3.69 -5.94
CA ILE A 163 0.55 -2.24 -5.91
C ILE A 163 -0.80 -1.95 -6.55
N PHE A 164 -1.31 -0.75 -6.33
CA PHE A 164 -2.56 -0.32 -6.96
C PHE A 164 -2.44 -0.34 -8.48
N SER A 165 -3.44 -0.90 -9.16
CA SER A 165 -3.52 -0.96 -10.63
C SER A 165 -2.24 -1.51 -11.30
N ALA A 166 -1.70 -2.60 -10.76
CA ALA A 166 -0.41 -3.18 -11.19
C ALA A 166 -0.42 -3.77 -12.62
N GLU A 167 -1.59 -4.00 -13.21
CA GLU A 167 -1.72 -4.71 -14.49
C GLU A 167 -2.17 -3.80 -15.64
N HIS A 168 -2.71 -2.62 -15.35
CA HIS A 168 -3.23 -1.67 -16.35
C HIS A 168 -3.33 -0.27 -15.76
N ILE A 169 -3.46 0.75 -16.60
CA ILE A 169 -3.73 2.11 -16.17
C ILE A 169 -5.13 2.18 -15.53
N ASP A 170 -5.22 2.81 -14.34
CA ASP A 170 -6.50 2.97 -13.67
C ASP A 170 -7.43 3.91 -14.47
N PRO A 171 -8.67 3.48 -14.78
CA PRO A 171 -9.59 4.30 -15.57
C PRO A 171 -9.92 5.65 -14.92
N GLY A 172 -10.00 5.71 -13.59
CA GLY A 172 -10.23 6.98 -12.89
C GLY A 172 -9.07 7.95 -13.07
N SER A 173 -7.83 7.45 -12.92
CA SER A 173 -6.62 8.24 -13.17
C SER A 173 -6.53 8.72 -14.62
N ALA A 174 -6.91 7.88 -15.59
CA ALA A 174 -6.93 8.28 -17.00
C ALA A 174 -7.97 9.40 -17.28
N ILE A 175 -9.16 9.31 -16.69
CA ILE A 175 -10.18 10.36 -16.79
C ILE A 175 -9.67 11.67 -16.17
N LEU A 176 -8.99 11.60 -15.01
CA LEU A 176 -8.42 12.79 -14.38
C LEU A 176 -7.33 13.41 -15.27
N ALA A 177 -6.38 12.62 -15.75
CA ALA A 177 -5.29 13.08 -16.61
C ALA A 177 -5.83 13.86 -17.84
N ASN A 178 -6.82 13.29 -18.53
CA ASN A 178 -7.47 13.92 -19.70
C ASN A 178 -8.29 15.18 -19.35
N ALA A 179 -8.66 15.38 -18.09
CA ALA A 179 -9.45 16.53 -17.65
C ALA A 179 -8.60 17.69 -17.11
N LEU A 180 -7.29 17.49 -16.95
CA LEU A 180 -6.41 18.54 -16.46
C LEU A 180 -6.35 19.71 -17.43
N GLU A 181 -6.63 20.93 -16.93
CA GLU A 181 -6.28 22.17 -17.64
C GLU A 181 -4.77 22.38 -17.59
N PRO A 182 -4.18 23.26 -18.40
CA PRO A 182 -2.75 23.55 -18.35
C PRO A 182 -2.27 23.88 -16.92
N LEU A 183 -1.35 23.07 -16.40
CA LEU A 183 -0.74 23.24 -15.10
C LEU A 183 0.63 23.92 -15.21
N SER A 184 0.99 24.71 -14.22
CA SER A 184 2.31 25.35 -14.10
C SER A 184 2.72 25.50 -12.65
N GLY A 185 3.99 25.82 -12.39
CA GLY A 185 4.52 26.02 -11.04
C GLY A 185 4.82 24.71 -10.33
N HIS A 186 4.57 24.66 -9.03
CA HIS A 186 4.88 23.53 -8.16
C HIS A 186 3.64 22.66 -7.94
N ILE A 187 3.76 21.37 -8.21
CA ILE A 187 2.70 20.38 -8.11
C ILE A 187 2.97 19.39 -7.00
N ALA A 188 1.94 18.91 -6.32
CA ALA A 188 2.02 17.71 -5.47
C ALA A 188 1.05 16.64 -6.00
N ASP A 189 1.53 15.39 -6.12
CA ASP A 189 0.73 14.21 -6.41
C ASP A 189 0.59 13.40 -5.12
N LEU A 190 -0.60 13.42 -4.52
CA LEU A 190 -0.86 12.77 -3.24
C LEU A 190 -1.45 11.37 -3.47
N GLY A 191 -0.74 10.33 -3.03
CA GLY A 191 -1.04 8.95 -3.34
C GLY A 191 -0.66 8.62 -4.78
N ALA A 192 0.56 8.97 -5.15
CA ALA A 192 1.02 8.95 -6.54
C ALA A 192 1.03 7.55 -7.19
N GLY A 193 0.92 6.48 -6.38
CA GLY A 193 1.01 5.11 -6.88
C GLY A 193 2.34 4.88 -7.61
N TRP A 194 2.28 4.26 -8.77
CA TRP A 194 3.45 4.03 -9.63
C TRP A 194 3.74 5.21 -10.59
N GLY A 195 3.08 6.37 -10.37
CA GLY A 195 3.44 7.64 -11.00
C GLY A 195 2.70 7.99 -12.28
N TYR A 196 1.56 7.37 -12.60
CA TYR A 196 0.82 7.65 -13.85
C TYR A 196 0.44 9.12 -14.02
N LEU A 197 -0.21 9.72 -13.00
CA LEU A 197 -0.62 11.13 -13.04
C LEU A 197 0.59 12.07 -13.14
N SER A 198 1.62 11.79 -12.32
CA SER A 198 2.86 12.57 -12.34
C SER A 198 3.58 12.51 -13.67
N HIS A 199 3.66 11.33 -14.30
CA HIS A 199 4.23 11.18 -15.64
C HIS A 199 3.47 12.01 -16.67
N HIS A 200 2.13 11.95 -16.66
CA HIS A 200 1.28 12.77 -17.53
C HIS A 200 1.53 14.27 -17.32
N VAL A 201 1.57 14.72 -16.06
CA VAL A 201 1.84 16.13 -15.71
C VAL A 201 3.21 16.57 -16.21
N LEU A 202 4.25 15.75 -16.06
CA LEU A 202 5.60 16.06 -16.54
C LEU A 202 5.70 16.14 -18.06
N SER A 203 4.95 15.32 -18.78
CA SER A 203 4.98 15.22 -20.23
C SER A 203 4.17 16.33 -20.91
N GLU A 204 3.00 16.67 -20.36
CA GLU A 204 2.02 17.51 -21.04
C GLU A 204 1.97 18.95 -20.51
N HIS A 205 2.61 19.25 -19.36
CA HIS A 205 2.48 20.55 -18.71
C HIS A 205 3.83 21.20 -18.36
N PRO A 206 3.95 22.54 -18.50
CA PRO A 206 5.18 23.28 -18.19
C PRO A 206 5.36 23.52 -16.68
N VAL A 207 5.38 22.44 -15.89
CA VAL A 207 5.53 22.55 -14.44
C VAL A 207 6.98 22.76 -14.03
N SER A 208 7.19 23.49 -12.93
CA SER A 208 8.52 23.74 -12.38
C SER A 208 9.05 22.57 -11.54
N SER A 209 8.17 21.91 -10.80
CA SER A 209 8.49 20.67 -10.06
C SER A 209 7.22 19.91 -9.71
N ILE A 210 7.38 18.62 -9.46
CA ILE A 210 6.32 17.76 -8.92
C ILE A 210 6.86 16.90 -7.78
N ASP A 211 6.18 16.93 -6.64
CA ASP A 211 6.47 16.11 -5.47
C ASP A 211 5.45 14.97 -5.41
N LEU A 212 5.94 13.73 -5.56
CA LEU A 212 5.14 12.50 -5.52
C LEU A 212 5.17 11.94 -4.10
N VAL A 213 4.02 11.83 -3.46
CA VAL A 213 3.91 11.27 -2.09
C VAL A 213 3.18 9.93 -2.17
N GLU A 214 3.88 8.85 -1.81
CA GLU A 214 3.34 7.49 -1.89
C GLU A 214 3.72 6.68 -0.65
N ALA A 215 2.75 5.99 -0.07
CA ALA A 215 2.94 5.23 1.15
C ALA A 215 3.43 3.78 0.90
N ASP A 216 3.16 3.21 -0.28
CA ASP A 216 3.66 1.89 -0.65
C ASP A 216 5.06 2.00 -1.27
N HIS A 217 6.06 1.37 -0.64
CA HIS A 217 7.46 1.40 -1.10
C HIS A 217 7.65 0.87 -2.53
N ALA A 218 6.94 -0.19 -2.89
CA ALA A 218 7.05 -0.76 -4.24
C ALA A 218 6.47 0.20 -5.29
N ALA A 219 5.33 0.84 -4.99
CA ALA A 219 4.74 1.86 -5.85
C ALA A 219 5.66 3.09 -5.97
N ALA A 220 6.19 3.59 -4.85
CA ALA A 220 7.15 4.69 -4.85
C ALA A 220 8.45 4.36 -5.62
N SER A 221 8.89 3.10 -5.60
CA SER A 221 10.03 2.66 -6.40
C SER A 221 9.72 2.63 -7.90
N CYS A 222 8.52 2.16 -8.26
CA CYS A 222 8.05 2.22 -9.65
C CYS A 222 7.88 3.66 -10.14
N SER A 223 7.36 4.57 -9.29
CA SER A 223 7.19 5.97 -9.68
C SER A 223 8.51 6.69 -9.97
N ARG A 224 9.61 6.34 -9.27
CA ARG A 224 10.95 6.87 -9.60
C ARG A 224 11.43 6.45 -10.99
N LEU A 225 11.07 5.24 -11.43
CA LEU A 225 11.42 4.74 -12.76
C LEU A 225 10.53 5.34 -13.86
N ASN A 226 9.23 5.51 -13.55
CA ASN A 226 8.24 6.01 -14.50
C ASN A 226 8.29 7.54 -14.65
N CYS A 227 8.82 8.25 -13.65
CA CYS A 227 8.97 9.71 -13.63
C CYS A 227 10.46 10.07 -13.50
N ASP A 228 11.32 9.49 -14.37
CA ASP A 228 12.76 9.81 -14.45
C ASP A 228 12.95 11.21 -15.07
N ASP A 229 12.68 12.24 -14.27
CA ASP A 229 12.72 13.64 -14.64
C ASP A 229 13.27 14.45 -13.47
N THR A 230 14.18 15.38 -13.75
CA THR A 230 14.84 16.23 -12.73
C THR A 230 13.86 17.13 -11.95
N ARG A 231 12.67 17.35 -12.48
CA ARG A 231 11.58 18.10 -11.83
C ARG A 231 10.81 17.26 -10.82
N ALA A 232 10.96 15.91 -10.83
CA ALA A 232 10.22 14.99 -9.98
C ALA A 232 11.00 14.65 -8.71
N GLN A 233 10.31 14.68 -7.55
CA GLN A 233 10.83 14.19 -6.29
C GLN A 233 9.85 13.21 -5.65
N VAL A 234 10.30 11.98 -5.37
CA VAL A 234 9.46 10.91 -4.83
C VAL A 234 9.73 10.72 -3.34
N PHE A 235 8.68 10.82 -2.53
CA PHE A 235 8.68 10.61 -1.08
C PHE A 235 7.93 9.32 -0.75
N TRP A 236 8.65 8.33 -0.22
CA TRP A 236 8.00 7.20 0.41
C TRP A 236 7.57 7.58 1.82
N GLN A 237 6.37 8.10 1.95
CA GLN A 237 5.79 8.57 3.21
C GLN A 237 4.26 8.48 3.18
N GLY A 238 3.64 8.38 4.36
CA GLY A 238 2.20 8.61 4.49
C GLY A 238 1.87 10.10 4.41
N ILE A 239 0.70 10.44 3.89
CA ILE A 239 0.27 11.85 3.76
C ILE A 239 0.25 12.59 5.09
N ASP A 240 -0.05 11.91 6.20
CA ASP A 240 -0.12 12.52 7.54
C ASP A 240 1.28 12.86 8.08
N SER A 241 2.28 12.01 7.79
CA SER A 241 3.65 12.20 8.23
C SER A 241 4.48 13.07 7.29
N TRP A 242 4.10 13.13 6.02
CA TRP A 242 4.82 13.93 5.05
C TRP A 242 4.65 15.43 5.32
N LYS A 243 5.76 16.14 5.40
CA LYS A 243 5.80 17.59 5.58
C LYS A 243 6.15 18.25 4.26
N ALA A 244 5.19 19.00 3.71
CA ALA A 244 5.39 19.80 2.52
C ALA A 244 6.51 20.82 2.74
N GLN A 245 7.51 20.85 1.87
CA GLN A 245 8.66 21.75 1.97
C GLN A 245 8.37 23.12 1.35
N LYS A 246 7.28 23.26 0.62
CA LYS A 246 6.84 24.46 -0.10
C LYS A 246 5.32 24.48 -0.20
N SER A 247 4.75 25.60 -0.62
CA SER A 247 3.34 25.67 -1.02
C SER A 247 3.19 25.38 -2.51
N TYR A 248 2.12 24.71 -2.88
CA TYR A 248 1.88 24.20 -4.24
C TYR A 248 0.86 25.06 -5.01
N ASP A 249 1.08 25.17 -6.31
CA ASP A 249 0.13 25.79 -7.23
C ASP A 249 -1.04 24.85 -7.53
N HIS A 250 -0.72 23.55 -7.65
CA HIS A 250 -1.73 22.52 -7.85
C HIS A 250 -1.43 21.27 -7.01
N VAL A 251 -2.50 20.59 -6.61
CA VAL A 251 -2.47 19.23 -6.12
C VAL A 251 -3.28 18.36 -7.09
N VAL A 252 -2.72 17.24 -7.49
CA VAL A 252 -3.41 16.17 -8.23
C VAL A 252 -3.52 14.95 -7.33
N MET A 253 -4.63 14.20 -7.37
CA MET A 253 -4.74 12.97 -6.61
C MET A 253 -5.85 12.04 -7.12
N ASN A 254 -5.59 10.75 -7.02
CA ASN A 254 -6.58 9.68 -7.04
C ASN A 254 -6.53 8.98 -5.67
N PRO A 255 -7.16 9.54 -4.64
CA PRO A 255 -6.99 9.06 -3.28
C PRO A 255 -7.53 7.63 -3.11
N PRO A 256 -6.96 6.81 -2.22
CA PRO A 256 -7.44 5.46 -1.97
C PRO A 256 -8.89 5.50 -1.43
N PHE A 257 -9.78 4.66 -1.99
CA PHE A 257 -11.20 4.63 -1.64
C PHE A 257 -11.57 3.46 -0.75
N HIS A 258 -10.68 2.50 -0.53
CA HIS A 258 -10.96 1.25 0.15
C HIS A 258 -9.81 0.83 1.06
N GLU A 259 -10.04 0.83 2.37
CA GLU A 259 -9.47 -0.14 3.28
C GLU A 259 -10.57 -1.14 3.60
N GLY A 260 -10.58 -2.30 2.94
CA GLY A 260 -11.61 -3.29 3.15
C GLY A 260 -12.74 -3.28 2.11
N ARG A 261 -13.86 -3.97 2.42
CA ARG A 261 -15.05 -4.08 1.54
C ARG A 261 -15.97 -2.85 1.62
N LYS A 262 -15.80 -2.02 2.64
CA LYS A 262 -16.52 -0.74 2.78
C LYS A 262 -15.58 0.38 2.38
N GLY A 263 -16.04 1.28 1.52
CA GLY A 263 -15.33 2.52 1.25
C GLY A 263 -15.15 3.29 2.57
N GLU A 264 -13.95 3.74 2.86
CA GLU A 264 -13.69 4.63 3.98
C GLU A 264 -13.59 6.07 3.47
N PRO A 265 -14.70 6.82 3.45
CA PRO A 265 -14.68 8.21 2.98
C PRO A 265 -13.71 9.09 3.79
N ASP A 266 -13.41 8.71 5.03
CA ASP A 266 -12.58 9.50 5.94
C ASP A 266 -11.11 9.56 5.49
N LEU A 267 -10.59 8.50 4.86
CA LEU A 267 -9.25 8.55 4.27
C LEU A 267 -9.19 9.56 3.12
N GLY A 268 -10.15 9.52 2.19
CA GLY A 268 -10.22 10.53 1.11
C GLY A 268 -10.42 11.96 1.64
N LYS A 269 -11.18 12.14 2.72
CA LYS A 269 -11.30 13.44 3.40
C LYS A 269 -9.97 13.91 4.00
N ALA A 270 -9.15 12.99 4.54
CA ALA A 270 -7.81 13.32 5.03
C ALA A 270 -6.90 13.83 3.88
N PHE A 271 -6.97 13.20 2.71
CA PHE A 271 -6.29 13.68 1.51
C PHE A 271 -6.72 15.08 1.09
N ILE A 272 -8.04 15.36 1.11
CA ILE A 272 -8.59 16.69 0.79
C ILE A 272 -8.09 17.74 1.80
N ARG A 273 -8.09 17.43 3.11
CA ARG A 273 -7.55 18.34 4.14
C ARG A 273 -6.07 18.61 3.93
N LYS A 274 -5.30 17.57 3.64
CA LYS A 274 -3.86 17.72 3.33
C LYS A 274 -3.66 18.62 2.13
N ALA A 275 -4.38 18.39 1.04
CA ALA A 275 -4.31 19.22 -0.16
C ALA A 275 -4.62 20.70 0.13
N ALA A 276 -5.71 20.97 0.87
CA ALA A 276 -6.06 22.34 1.27
C ALA A 276 -4.96 23.02 2.09
N GLY A 277 -4.30 22.27 3.01
CA GLY A 277 -3.27 22.80 3.88
C GLY A 277 -1.94 23.12 3.19
N ILE A 278 -1.66 22.53 2.03
CA ILE A 278 -0.39 22.74 1.30
C ILE A 278 -0.52 23.64 0.07
N LEU A 279 -1.73 23.92 -0.39
CA LEU A 279 -1.98 24.77 -1.55
C LEU A 279 -1.75 26.26 -1.25
N LYS A 280 -1.27 27.00 -2.24
CA LYS A 280 -1.25 28.46 -2.23
C LYS A 280 -2.68 29.02 -2.19
N LYS A 281 -2.85 30.30 -1.80
CA LYS A 281 -4.17 30.98 -1.73
C LYS A 281 -5.02 30.86 -3.00
N LYS A 282 -4.40 30.84 -4.18
CA LYS A 282 -5.07 30.63 -5.48
C LYS A 282 -4.85 29.23 -6.04
N GLY A 283 -4.30 28.33 -5.23
CA GLY A 283 -4.01 26.95 -5.64
C GLY A 283 -5.25 26.15 -5.95
N LYS A 284 -5.09 25.13 -6.77
CA LYS A 284 -6.17 24.26 -7.25
C LYS A 284 -5.92 22.80 -6.86
N LEU A 285 -6.96 22.13 -6.43
CA LEU A 285 -7.00 20.69 -6.22
C LEU A 285 -7.75 20.04 -7.40
N TRP A 286 -7.10 19.07 -8.03
CA TRP A 286 -7.65 18.18 -9.04
C TRP A 286 -7.74 16.77 -8.47
N MET A 287 -8.93 16.23 -8.35
CA MET A 287 -9.10 14.89 -7.82
C MET A 287 -10.12 14.08 -8.60
N VAL A 288 -9.88 12.78 -8.70
CA VAL A 288 -10.88 11.81 -9.16
C VAL A 288 -11.41 11.01 -7.99
N ALA A 289 -12.68 10.69 -8.03
CA ALA A 289 -13.33 9.87 -7.02
C ALA A 289 -14.46 9.03 -7.62
N ASN A 290 -14.80 7.92 -6.99
CA ASN A 290 -16.03 7.21 -7.28
C ASN A 290 -17.24 8.13 -7.06
N ARG A 291 -18.20 8.10 -7.99
CA ARG A 291 -19.34 9.02 -8.02
C ARG A 291 -20.19 9.03 -6.74
N HIS A 292 -20.28 7.90 -6.05
CA HIS A 292 -21.08 7.76 -4.82
C HIS A 292 -20.38 8.27 -3.55
N LEU A 293 -19.08 8.62 -3.61
CA LEU A 293 -18.33 9.09 -2.44
C LEU A 293 -18.66 10.55 -2.14
N PRO A 294 -19.07 10.89 -0.90
CA PRO A 294 -19.59 12.20 -0.55
C PRO A 294 -18.48 13.19 -0.15
N TYR A 295 -17.65 13.62 -1.10
CA TYR A 295 -16.55 14.55 -0.84
C TYR A 295 -16.96 16.02 -0.96
N GLU A 296 -18.10 16.32 -1.54
CA GLU A 296 -18.60 17.68 -1.80
C GLU A 296 -18.71 18.49 -0.51
N GLU A 297 -19.18 17.88 0.58
CA GLU A 297 -19.27 18.55 1.88
C GLU A 297 -17.89 18.99 2.37
N THR A 298 -16.89 18.09 2.34
CA THR A 298 -15.53 18.41 2.77
C THR A 298 -14.89 19.49 1.88
N LEU A 299 -15.13 19.42 0.57
CA LEU A 299 -14.65 20.44 -0.36
C LEU A 299 -15.28 21.81 -0.09
N SER A 300 -16.59 21.88 0.16
CA SER A 300 -17.29 23.14 0.46
C SER A 300 -16.80 23.80 1.77
N GLN A 301 -16.37 23.01 2.73
CA GLN A 301 -15.79 23.50 3.98
C GLN A 301 -14.40 24.07 3.80
N LEU A 302 -13.58 23.47 2.92
CA LEU A 302 -12.16 23.75 2.80
C LEU A 302 -11.78 24.65 1.62
N PHE A 303 -12.63 24.80 0.62
CA PHE A 303 -12.37 25.58 -0.59
C PHE A 303 -13.45 26.66 -0.80
N VAL A 304 -13.07 27.75 -1.49
CA VAL A 304 -14.02 28.81 -1.82
C VAL A 304 -14.97 28.35 -2.93
N ASP A 305 -14.42 27.63 -3.92
CA ASP A 305 -15.18 27.12 -5.04
C ASP A 305 -14.77 25.68 -5.38
N PHE A 306 -15.75 24.88 -5.80
CA PHE A 306 -15.51 23.55 -6.33
C PHE A 306 -16.59 23.16 -7.33
N ARG A 307 -16.21 22.35 -8.33
CA ARG A 307 -17.14 21.83 -9.33
C ARG A 307 -16.69 20.50 -9.90
N ALA A 308 -17.63 19.73 -10.43
CA ALA A 308 -17.31 18.59 -11.28
C ALA A 308 -16.96 19.11 -12.69
N VAL A 309 -15.82 18.68 -13.22
CA VAL A 309 -15.29 19.12 -14.52
C VAL A 309 -15.30 18.02 -15.57
N ALA A 310 -15.28 16.74 -15.14
CA ALA A 310 -15.34 15.57 -16.01
C ALA A 310 -15.87 14.36 -15.22
N GLY A 311 -15.99 13.23 -15.90
CA GLY A 311 -16.36 11.95 -15.26
C GLY A 311 -17.15 11.05 -16.21
N ASP A 312 -17.51 9.88 -15.69
CA ASP A 312 -18.34 8.88 -16.36
C ASP A 312 -19.42 8.34 -15.41
N LYS A 313 -19.99 7.15 -15.71
CA LYS A 313 -20.98 6.49 -14.83
C LYS A 313 -20.40 6.07 -13.48
N ARG A 314 -19.08 5.84 -13.36
CA ARG A 314 -18.39 5.35 -12.17
C ARG A 314 -17.62 6.44 -11.43
N PHE A 315 -17.00 7.35 -12.16
CA PHE A 315 -16.08 8.36 -11.63
C PHE A 315 -16.60 9.78 -11.84
N LYS A 316 -16.18 10.67 -10.96
CA LYS A 316 -16.29 12.13 -11.08
C LYS A 316 -14.92 12.75 -10.89
N VAL A 317 -14.56 13.73 -11.72
CA VAL A 317 -13.40 14.58 -11.53
C VAL A 317 -13.87 15.89 -10.92
N LEU A 318 -13.29 16.22 -9.77
CA LEU A 318 -13.60 17.42 -9.01
C LEU A 318 -12.41 18.38 -9.07
N LEU A 319 -12.69 19.62 -9.44
CA LEU A 319 -11.77 20.75 -9.33
C LEU A 319 -12.23 21.62 -8.18
N ALA A 320 -11.32 21.86 -7.21
CA ALA A 320 -11.56 22.83 -6.14
C ALA A 320 -10.47 23.90 -6.15
N SER A 321 -10.82 25.14 -5.80
CA SER A 321 -9.92 26.29 -5.88
C SER A 321 -10.02 27.21 -4.67
N ALA A 322 -8.94 27.95 -4.45
CA ALA A 322 -8.81 28.92 -3.37
C ALA A 322 -9.10 28.29 -2.00
N PRO A 323 -8.15 27.51 -1.44
CA PRO A 323 -8.33 26.92 -0.12
C PRO A 323 -8.60 28.00 0.93
N ARG A 324 -9.58 27.75 1.81
CA ARG A 324 -9.88 28.63 2.92
C ARG A 324 -8.74 28.52 3.94
N ASN A 325 -8.29 29.66 4.51
CA ASN A 325 -7.33 29.68 5.61
C ASN A 325 -8.02 29.11 6.88
N THR A 326 -8.19 27.81 6.94
CA THR A 326 -8.45 27.11 8.20
C THR A 326 -7.09 26.92 8.87
N ARG A 327 -6.79 27.73 9.88
CA ARG A 327 -5.74 27.37 10.85
C ARG A 327 -6.19 26.06 11.48
N LEU A 328 -5.61 24.93 11.02
CA LEU A 328 -5.74 23.64 11.69
C LEU A 328 -4.80 23.62 12.91
#